data_442dcec434a2e6a2f7a293af61e61f07
#
_entry.id   442dcec434a2e6a2f7a293af61e61f07
#
_cell.length_a   1.000
_cell.length_b   1.000
_cell.length_c   1.000
_cell.angle_alpha   90.00
_cell.angle_beta   90.00
_cell.angle_gamma   90.00
#
_symmetry.space_group_name_H-M   'P 1'
#
loop_
_entity.id
_entity.type
_entity.pdbx_description
1 polymer ?
#
loop_
_entity_poly.entity_id
_entity_poly.type
_entity_poly.pdbx_seq_one_letter_code
_entity_poly.pdbx_strand_id
1 'polypeptide(L)'
;WVDTDLGWADDDYVGCDVLRGLGYCYNGKDIDGNGQAWAYGIQPPAVGVDFFQGPYMDPDGLDNPKYDQNGNQICDESINGVNFGDSIVDNERFGMRRFVYHNNSNSGVPNYMTDPEKASEYYNFLRGIWKDGTKMLYGGNAHSSSGAYGPECDFMFPGDTDPCNWGTGGQPPNGPKYWTEKTAGNQPEDRRFMQSAGPFTLEAGAVNYITVGIPWAR
;
A
#
# COMPACT_ATOMS: atom_id res chain seq x y z
N TRP A 1 -6.50 4.99 6.36
CA TRP A 1 -5.38 5.87 6.71
C TRP A 1 -4.74 5.37 7.99
N VAL A 2 -3.42 5.24 7.93
CA VAL A 2 -2.61 4.72 9.03
C VAL A 2 -1.51 5.72 9.36
N ASP A 3 -1.42 6.06 10.63
CA ASP A 3 -0.42 6.93 11.24
C ASP A 3 0.20 6.13 12.39
N THR A 4 1.40 5.65 12.19
CA THR A 4 1.95 4.56 12.99
C THR A 4 3.03 5.00 13.95
N ASP A 5 3.18 6.18 14.37
CA ASP A 5 4.21 6.61 15.36
C ASP A 5 4.89 5.43 16.09
N LEU A 6 5.80 4.71 15.40
CA LEU A 6 6.40 3.48 15.91
C LEU A 6 7.57 3.83 16.83
N GLY A 7 7.28 4.05 18.12
CA GLY A 7 8.24 4.55 19.08
C GLY A 7 8.58 6.03 18.80
N TRP A 8 9.77 6.31 18.28
CA TRP A 8 10.16 7.64 17.80
C TRP A 8 9.75 7.81 16.34
N ALA A 9 8.68 8.55 16.08
CA ALA A 9 8.07 8.69 14.76
C ALA A 9 9.01 9.17 13.65
N ASP A 10 10.04 9.98 13.98
CA ASP A 10 10.93 10.58 12.97
C ASP A 10 12.03 9.62 12.46
N ASP A 11 11.95 8.32 12.72
CA ASP A 11 12.90 7.36 12.19
C ASP A 11 12.27 6.10 11.60
N ASP A 12 11.04 6.24 11.12
CA ASP A 12 10.25 5.19 10.52
C ASP A 12 10.37 5.12 8.99
N TYR A 13 10.14 3.92 8.48
CA TYR A 13 9.90 3.60 7.08
C TYR A 13 8.57 2.84 6.94
N VAL A 14 7.96 2.94 5.78
CA VAL A 14 6.78 2.16 5.42
C VAL A 14 6.99 1.34 4.15
N GLY A 15 6.15 0.35 3.97
CA GLY A 15 6.12 -0.50 2.78
C GLY A 15 4.88 -1.37 2.76
N CYS A 16 4.76 -2.20 1.73
CA CYS A 16 3.65 -3.14 1.64
C CYS A 16 4.09 -4.52 1.14
N ASP A 17 3.30 -5.53 1.50
CA ASP A 17 3.32 -6.86 0.92
C ASP A 17 2.04 -7.04 0.11
N VAL A 18 2.17 -6.96 -1.21
CA VAL A 18 1.03 -6.99 -2.12
C VAL A 18 0.35 -8.36 -2.12
N LEU A 19 1.11 -9.45 -2.02
CA LEU A 19 0.55 -10.80 -2.02
C LEU A 19 -0.30 -11.08 -0.77
N ARG A 20 0.00 -10.40 0.33
CA ARG A 20 -0.73 -10.55 1.61
C ARG A 20 -1.78 -9.47 1.84
N GLY A 21 -1.78 -8.39 1.07
CA GLY A 21 -2.66 -7.24 1.33
C GLY A 21 -2.26 -6.45 2.58
N LEU A 22 -0.97 -6.48 2.92
CA LEU A 22 -0.41 -5.93 4.14
C LEU A 22 0.34 -4.63 3.86
N GLY A 23 -0.03 -3.54 4.52
CA GLY A 23 0.80 -2.36 4.69
C GLY A 23 1.53 -2.42 6.03
N TYR A 24 2.76 -1.96 6.10
CA TYR A 24 3.54 -2.03 7.34
C TYR A 24 4.44 -0.81 7.54
N CYS A 25 4.73 -0.55 8.82
CA CYS A 25 5.71 0.41 9.29
C CYS A 25 6.81 -0.33 10.06
N TYR A 26 8.05 0.09 9.87
CA TYR A 26 9.22 -0.46 10.56
C TYR A 26 10.27 0.63 10.77
N ASN A 27 11.07 0.49 11.81
CA ASN A 27 12.11 1.45 12.10
C ASN A 27 13.17 1.50 11.00
N GLY A 28 13.50 2.68 10.53
CA GLY A 28 14.50 2.90 9.48
C GLY A 28 15.96 2.81 9.96
N LYS A 29 16.17 2.71 11.27
CA LYS A 29 17.47 2.58 11.93
C LYS A 29 17.53 1.33 12.79
N ASP A 30 18.74 0.90 13.15
CA ASP A 30 18.95 -0.27 14.02
C ASP A 30 18.49 -0.05 15.47
N ILE A 31 18.37 1.21 15.86
CA ILE A 31 17.94 1.64 17.19
C ILE A 31 16.86 2.72 17.01
N ASP A 32 15.69 2.47 17.58
CA ASP A 32 14.61 3.43 17.62
C ASP A 32 14.91 4.55 18.61
N GLY A 33 14.77 5.79 18.12
CA GLY A 33 14.95 7.02 18.89
C GLY A 33 16.39 7.28 19.36
N ASN A 34 16.51 8.30 20.19
CA ASN A 34 17.77 8.74 20.78
C ASN A 34 17.71 8.74 22.32
N GLY A 35 17.21 7.64 22.91
CA GLY A 35 17.12 7.51 24.37
C GLY A 35 15.86 8.13 24.99
N GLN A 36 14.85 8.44 24.20
CA GLN A 36 13.54 8.85 24.72
C GLN A 36 12.86 7.68 25.44
N ALA A 37 12.12 7.99 26.50
CA ALA A 37 11.49 6.97 27.35
C ALA A 37 10.40 6.16 26.64
N TRP A 38 9.83 6.68 25.57
CA TRP A 38 8.79 6.02 24.75
C TRP A 38 9.35 5.30 23.53
N ALA A 39 10.63 5.43 23.22
CA ALA A 39 11.28 4.73 22.13
C ALA A 39 11.56 3.26 22.51
N TYR A 40 11.51 2.38 21.53
CA TYR A 40 11.78 0.95 21.74
C TYR A 40 13.27 0.62 21.94
N GLY A 41 14.16 1.51 21.50
CA GLY A 41 15.60 1.29 21.57
C GLY A 41 16.06 0.17 20.64
N ILE A 42 16.85 -0.77 21.15
CA ILE A 42 17.43 -1.89 20.38
C ILE A 42 16.34 -2.88 19.98
N GLN A 43 16.41 -3.34 18.73
CA GLN A 43 15.45 -4.27 18.15
C GLN A 43 14.00 -3.76 18.18
N PRO A 44 13.72 -2.61 17.55
CA PRO A 44 12.36 -2.09 17.46
C PRO A 44 11.43 -3.09 16.75
N PRO A 45 10.14 -3.08 17.10
CA PRO A 45 9.15 -3.91 16.40
C PRO A 45 8.83 -3.34 15.02
N ALA A 46 8.06 -4.10 14.24
CA ALA A 46 7.31 -3.64 13.10
C ALA A 46 5.81 -3.84 13.35
N VAL A 47 5.00 -2.97 12.80
CA VAL A 47 3.53 -3.05 12.88
C VAL A 47 2.95 -2.98 11.47
N GLY A 48 1.86 -3.71 11.24
CA GLY A 48 1.17 -3.70 9.96
C GLY A 48 -0.33 -3.52 10.11
N VAL A 49 -0.97 -3.27 8.97
CA VAL A 49 -2.42 -3.33 8.78
C VAL A 49 -2.67 -4.27 7.61
N ASP A 50 -3.38 -5.35 7.88
CA ASP A 50 -3.63 -6.42 6.93
C ASP A 50 -5.13 -6.44 6.56
N PHE A 51 -5.43 -6.44 5.27
CA PHE A 51 -6.78 -6.67 4.77
C PHE A 51 -7.06 -8.18 4.70
N PHE A 52 -7.42 -8.80 5.81
CA PHE A 52 -7.85 -10.19 5.83
C PHE A 52 -9.04 -10.45 4.92
N GLN A 53 -9.98 -9.51 4.89
CA GLN A 53 -11.14 -9.53 4.00
C GLN A 53 -11.53 -8.08 3.69
N GLY A 54 -11.36 -7.67 2.47
CA GLY A 54 -11.85 -6.37 2.00
C GLY A 54 -13.36 -6.36 1.78
N PRO A 55 -13.91 -5.31 1.20
CA PRO A 55 -15.33 -5.25 0.87
C PRO A 55 -15.71 -6.26 -0.21
N TYR A 56 -16.98 -6.66 -0.24
CA TYR A 56 -17.52 -7.43 -1.36
C TYR A 56 -17.46 -6.62 -2.65
N MET A 57 -17.19 -7.30 -3.74
CA MET A 57 -17.31 -6.76 -5.09
C MET A 57 -18.77 -6.47 -5.42
N ASP A 58 -19.00 -5.61 -6.43
CA ASP A 58 -20.32 -5.43 -6.99
C ASP A 58 -20.74 -6.72 -7.71
N PRO A 59 -21.97 -7.21 -7.52
CA PRO A 59 -22.44 -8.44 -8.15
C PRO A 59 -22.39 -8.34 -9.68
N ASP A 60 -21.81 -9.33 -10.35
CA ASP A 60 -21.77 -9.44 -11.81
C ASP A 60 -22.32 -10.77 -12.36
N GLY A 61 -22.76 -11.67 -11.45
CA GLY A 61 -23.31 -12.98 -11.78
C GLY A 61 -22.24 -14.04 -12.09
N LEU A 62 -20.99 -13.78 -11.75
CA LEU A 62 -19.87 -14.68 -12.00
C LEU A 62 -19.20 -15.12 -10.70
N ASP A 63 -18.45 -16.21 -10.77
CA ASP A 63 -17.37 -16.56 -9.83
C ASP A 63 -16.06 -16.13 -10.51
N ASN A 64 -15.53 -14.97 -10.12
CA ASN A 64 -14.38 -14.36 -10.78
C ASN A 64 -13.09 -15.13 -10.46
N PRO A 65 -12.29 -15.51 -11.46
CA PRO A 65 -11.11 -16.34 -11.24
C PRO A 65 -9.95 -15.53 -10.65
N LYS A 66 -9.15 -16.18 -9.83
CA LYS A 66 -7.88 -15.62 -9.29
C LYS A 66 -6.73 -15.79 -10.28
N TYR A 67 -6.76 -16.80 -11.11
CA TYR A 67 -5.71 -17.17 -12.06
C TYR A 67 -6.27 -17.34 -13.46
N ASP A 68 -5.49 -16.98 -14.45
CA ASP A 68 -5.83 -17.22 -15.87
C ASP A 68 -5.74 -18.72 -16.21
N GLN A 69 -6.09 -19.06 -17.45
CA GLN A 69 -6.05 -20.44 -17.95
C GLN A 69 -4.64 -21.05 -17.99
N ASN A 70 -3.59 -20.24 -17.88
CA ASN A 70 -2.20 -20.64 -17.85
C ASN A 70 -1.66 -20.73 -16.41
N GLY A 71 -2.48 -20.41 -15.41
CA GLY A 71 -2.10 -20.40 -14.01
C GLY A 71 -1.38 -19.12 -13.57
N ASN A 72 -1.39 -18.06 -14.35
CA ASN A 72 -0.83 -16.78 -13.95
C ASN A 72 -1.84 -15.99 -13.12
N GLN A 73 -1.33 -15.25 -12.13
CA GLN A 73 -2.15 -14.33 -11.34
C GLN A 73 -2.82 -13.29 -12.25
N ILE A 74 -4.11 -13.12 -12.13
CA ILE A 74 -4.83 -12.02 -12.76
C ILE A 74 -4.51 -10.74 -11.99
N CYS A 75 -4.04 -9.71 -12.72
CA CYS A 75 -3.52 -8.48 -12.17
C CYS A 75 -4.61 -7.41 -12.06
N ASP A 76 -5.58 -7.67 -11.25
CA ASP A 76 -6.75 -6.82 -11.00
C ASP A 76 -7.17 -6.88 -9.52
N GLU A 77 -8.45 -6.91 -9.28
CA GLU A 77 -9.07 -6.95 -7.96
C GLU A 77 -8.74 -8.22 -7.17
N SER A 78 -8.29 -9.29 -7.84
CA SER A 78 -8.09 -10.62 -7.24
C SER A 78 -6.75 -10.81 -6.52
N ILE A 79 -5.76 -9.91 -6.67
CA ILE A 79 -4.35 -10.15 -6.26
C ILE A 79 -4.23 -10.72 -4.85
N ASN A 80 -4.81 -10.07 -3.86
CA ASN A 80 -4.84 -10.53 -2.47
C ASN A 80 -6.27 -10.63 -1.93
N GLY A 81 -7.25 -10.69 -2.84
CA GLY A 81 -8.64 -10.91 -2.52
C GLY A 81 -8.94 -12.35 -2.11
N VAL A 82 -10.10 -12.57 -1.54
CA VAL A 82 -10.58 -13.89 -1.11
C VAL A 82 -11.84 -14.29 -1.85
N ASN A 83 -12.08 -15.59 -1.90
CA ASN A 83 -13.22 -16.26 -2.54
C ASN A 83 -13.21 -16.28 -4.07
N PHE A 84 -12.19 -15.76 -4.72
CA PHE A 84 -12.05 -15.82 -6.16
C PHE A 84 -11.82 -17.25 -6.64
N GLY A 85 -12.69 -17.73 -7.56
CA GLY A 85 -12.59 -19.08 -8.16
C GLY A 85 -12.95 -20.21 -7.21
N ASP A 86 -13.87 -19.99 -6.28
CA ASP A 86 -14.29 -20.97 -5.29
C ASP A 86 -15.61 -21.70 -5.65
N SER A 87 -16.16 -21.41 -6.82
CA SER A 87 -17.42 -21.93 -7.38
C SER A 87 -18.69 -21.33 -6.75
N ILE A 88 -18.57 -20.23 -6.02
CA ILE A 88 -19.70 -19.49 -5.47
C ILE A 88 -19.78 -18.13 -6.14
N VAL A 89 -20.86 -17.86 -6.81
CA VAL A 89 -21.11 -16.63 -7.58
C VAL A 89 -21.31 -15.44 -6.63
N ASP A 90 -20.70 -14.28 -6.99
CA ASP A 90 -20.88 -12.98 -6.31
C ASP A 90 -20.51 -13.00 -4.81
N ASN A 91 -19.54 -13.81 -4.41
CA ASN A 91 -19.04 -13.84 -3.03
C ASN A 91 -17.62 -13.28 -2.89
N GLU A 92 -17.03 -12.82 -3.98
CA GLU A 92 -15.67 -12.31 -4.03
C GLU A 92 -15.52 -11.06 -3.18
N ARG A 93 -14.37 -10.96 -2.52
CA ARG A 93 -14.02 -9.81 -1.70
C ARG A 93 -12.67 -9.25 -2.12
N PHE A 94 -12.61 -7.94 -2.31
CA PHE A 94 -11.36 -7.25 -2.63
C PHE A 94 -10.30 -7.50 -1.57
N GLY A 95 -9.05 -7.52 -2.02
CA GLY A 95 -7.90 -7.30 -1.18
C GLY A 95 -7.47 -5.82 -1.18
N MET A 96 -6.23 -5.58 -0.73
CA MET A 96 -5.59 -4.27 -0.87
C MET A 96 -5.32 -3.99 -2.35
N ARG A 97 -5.89 -2.90 -2.85
CA ARG A 97 -5.80 -2.53 -4.27
C ARG A 97 -4.81 -1.40 -4.53
N ARG A 98 -4.54 -0.56 -3.53
CA ARG A 98 -3.57 0.53 -3.59
C ARG A 98 -2.86 0.67 -2.25
N PHE A 99 -1.60 1.05 -2.32
CA PHE A 99 -0.82 1.47 -1.17
C PHE A 99 -0.06 2.76 -1.53
N VAL A 100 -0.32 3.82 -0.78
CA VAL A 100 0.27 5.14 -0.98
C VAL A 100 0.90 5.58 0.33
N TYR A 101 2.20 5.82 0.32
CA TYR A 101 2.89 6.49 1.41
C TYR A 101 2.70 8.00 1.31
N HIS A 102 2.70 8.68 2.43
CA HIS A 102 2.81 10.13 2.46
C HIS A 102 3.48 10.60 3.77
N ASN A 103 3.90 11.85 3.78
CA ASN A 103 4.51 12.48 4.95
C ASN A 103 3.51 13.42 5.61
N ASN A 104 3.78 13.79 6.86
CA ASN A 104 3.05 14.88 7.46
C ASN A 104 3.35 16.22 6.76
N SER A 105 2.50 17.21 6.97
CA SER A 105 2.59 18.51 6.27
C SER A 105 3.80 19.36 6.68
N ASN A 106 4.51 18.97 7.73
CA ASN A 106 5.69 19.70 8.26
C ASN A 106 7.03 19.09 7.84
N SER A 107 7.03 18.00 7.08
CA SER A 107 8.24 17.22 6.78
C SER A 107 9.20 17.86 5.76
N GLY A 108 8.86 19.03 5.21
CA GLY A 108 9.71 19.71 4.20
C GLY A 108 9.71 19.03 2.83
N VAL A 109 8.89 18.01 2.62
CA VAL A 109 8.71 17.32 1.33
C VAL A 109 7.76 18.10 0.42
N PRO A 110 7.74 17.80 -0.90
CA PRO A 110 6.80 18.43 -1.82
C PRO A 110 5.35 18.26 -1.41
N ASN A 111 4.55 19.32 -1.57
CA ASN A 111 3.14 19.33 -1.13
C ASN A 111 2.29 18.16 -1.66
N TYR A 112 2.55 17.67 -2.87
CA TYR A 112 1.77 16.58 -3.44
C TYR A 112 1.84 15.26 -2.64
N MET A 113 2.88 15.07 -1.83
CA MET A 113 3.09 13.87 -1.02
C MET A 113 2.98 14.10 0.49
N THR A 114 2.34 15.21 0.90
CA THR A 114 2.01 15.47 2.31
C THR A 114 0.57 15.03 2.61
N ASP A 115 0.17 15.13 3.87
CA ASP A 115 -1.18 14.80 4.32
C ASP A 115 -2.26 15.41 3.42
N PRO A 116 -3.27 14.64 3.02
CA PRO A 116 -4.41 15.16 2.28
C PRO A 116 -5.26 16.04 3.19
N GLU A 117 -5.69 17.19 2.67
CA GLU A 117 -6.47 18.20 3.40
C GLU A 117 -7.92 18.31 2.90
N LYS A 118 -8.18 17.84 1.67
CA LYS A 118 -9.47 17.94 1.01
C LYS A 118 -10.00 16.57 0.64
N ALA A 119 -11.33 16.43 0.58
CA ALA A 119 -11.98 15.18 0.18
C ALA A 119 -11.47 14.64 -1.17
N SER A 120 -11.19 15.53 -2.14
CA SER A 120 -10.62 15.13 -3.43
C SER A 120 -9.20 14.57 -3.32
N GLU A 121 -8.40 15.06 -2.39
CA GLU A 121 -7.03 14.59 -2.16
C GLU A 121 -7.03 13.22 -1.48
N TYR A 122 -7.90 13.01 -0.47
CA TYR A 122 -8.14 11.69 0.11
C TYR A 122 -8.57 10.68 -0.96
N TYR A 123 -9.54 11.06 -1.80
CA TYR A 123 -10.02 10.20 -2.86
C TYR A 123 -8.93 9.90 -3.91
N ASN A 124 -8.08 10.88 -4.23
CA ASN A 124 -6.94 10.67 -5.10
C ASN A 124 -5.97 9.62 -4.52
N PHE A 125 -5.60 9.72 -3.26
CA PHE A 125 -4.72 8.75 -2.60
C PHE A 125 -5.32 7.34 -2.59
N LEU A 126 -6.63 7.21 -2.32
CA LEU A 126 -7.32 5.92 -2.42
C LEU A 126 -7.25 5.31 -3.83
N ARG A 127 -7.01 6.11 -4.86
CA ARG A 127 -6.87 5.70 -6.26
C ARG A 127 -5.43 5.59 -6.74
N GLY A 128 -4.45 5.77 -5.88
CA GLY A 128 -3.03 5.81 -6.27
C GLY A 128 -2.68 7.03 -7.12
N ILE A 129 -3.26 8.17 -6.79
CA ILE A 129 -3.06 9.45 -7.47
C ILE A 129 -2.58 10.46 -6.43
N TRP A 130 -1.56 11.22 -6.74
CA TRP A 130 -1.04 12.27 -5.88
C TRP A 130 -1.99 13.47 -5.74
N LYS A 131 -1.78 14.35 -4.76
CA LYS A 131 -2.60 15.56 -4.55
C LYS A 131 -2.64 16.46 -5.78
N ASP A 132 -1.58 16.49 -6.57
CA ASP A 132 -1.49 17.26 -7.82
C ASP A 132 -2.21 16.62 -9.03
N GLY A 133 -2.80 15.44 -8.83
CA GLY A 133 -3.53 14.70 -9.86
C GLY A 133 -2.67 13.77 -10.72
N THR A 134 -1.38 13.64 -10.45
CA THR A 134 -0.51 12.71 -11.18
C THR A 134 -0.64 11.29 -10.63
N LYS A 135 -0.57 10.29 -11.53
CA LYS A 135 -0.54 8.86 -11.15
C LYS A 135 0.78 8.53 -10.47
N MET A 136 0.76 7.60 -9.53
CA MET A 136 2.00 7.02 -9.00
C MET A 136 2.77 6.31 -10.10
N LEU A 137 4.09 6.46 -10.08
CA LEU A 137 5.02 5.84 -11.01
C LEU A 137 6.01 4.97 -10.22
N TYR A 138 6.45 3.87 -10.83
CA TYR A 138 7.46 3.01 -10.21
C TYR A 138 8.80 3.71 -10.02
N GLY A 139 9.42 3.50 -8.88
CA GLY A 139 10.77 3.98 -8.52
C GLY A 139 10.77 5.29 -7.74
N GLY A 140 11.88 5.60 -7.12
CA GLY A 140 12.03 6.77 -6.25
C GLY A 140 10.91 6.87 -5.22
N ASN A 141 10.31 8.04 -5.11
CA ASN A 141 9.11 8.29 -4.30
C ASN A 141 7.83 8.33 -5.14
N ALA A 142 7.74 7.49 -6.14
CA ALA A 142 6.56 7.28 -6.98
C ALA A 142 6.04 8.52 -7.73
N HIS A 143 6.88 9.53 -7.93
CA HIS A 143 6.56 10.73 -8.71
C HIS A 143 7.73 11.13 -9.60
N SER A 144 7.45 11.62 -10.82
CA SER A 144 8.48 11.99 -11.80
C SER A 144 9.49 13.02 -11.28
N SER A 145 9.04 13.94 -10.43
CA SER A 145 9.94 14.95 -9.82
C SER A 145 10.71 14.43 -8.59
N SER A 146 10.45 13.22 -8.13
CA SER A 146 11.10 12.61 -6.95
C SER A 146 11.74 11.25 -7.28
N GLY A 147 12.27 11.12 -8.48
CA GLY A 147 13.12 10.00 -8.86
C GLY A 147 12.40 8.77 -9.43
N ALA A 148 11.11 8.84 -9.69
CA ALA A 148 10.41 7.77 -10.39
C ALA A 148 10.90 7.67 -11.85
N TYR A 149 11.00 6.45 -12.36
CA TYR A 149 11.56 6.16 -13.68
C TYR A 149 10.83 5.04 -14.43
N GLY A 150 9.85 4.42 -13.80
CA GLY A 150 9.09 3.30 -14.36
C GLY A 150 7.68 3.69 -14.79
N PRO A 151 6.87 2.70 -15.18
CA PRO A 151 5.47 2.89 -15.54
C PRO A 151 4.59 3.26 -14.32
N GLU A 152 3.32 3.52 -14.58
CA GLU A 152 2.32 3.67 -13.53
C GLU A 152 2.26 2.42 -12.64
N CYS A 153 2.06 2.64 -11.35
CA CYS A 153 1.96 1.58 -10.36
C CYS A 153 0.82 1.86 -9.37
N ASP A 154 0.43 0.81 -8.67
CA ASP A 154 -0.66 0.86 -7.69
C ASP A 154 -0.16 0.74 -6.24
N PHE A 155 1.08 0.26 -6.07
CA PHE A 155 1.67 0.02 -4.76
C PHE A 155 3.05 0.66 -4.67
N MET A 156 3.25 1.51 -3.65
CA MET A 156 4.57 2.04 -3.31
C MET A 156 5.31 1.06 -2.41
N PHE A 157 6.61 0.96 -2.62
CA PHE A 157 7.52 0.17 -1.78
C PHE A 157 7.08 -1.28 -1.52
N PRO A 158 6.67 -2.04 -2.57
CA PRO A 158 6.21 -3.42 -2.41
C PRO A 158 7.37 -4.42 -2.21
N GLY A 159 8.60 -3.95 -2.15
CA GLY A 159 9.76 -4.84 -2.21
C GLY A 159 9.81 -5.61 -3.53
N ASP A 160 9.66 -6.93 -3.45
CA ASP A 160 9.53 -7.86 -4.58
C ASP A 160 8.18 -8.62 -4.57
N THR A 161 7.21 -8.13 -3.80
CA THR A 161 5.95 -8.85 -3.54
C THR A 161 4.83 -8.55 -4.52
N ASP A 162 5.02 -7.62 -5.47
CA ASP A 162 4.01 -7.29 -6.48
C ASP A 162 4.21 -8.12 -7.75
N PRO A 163 3.40 -9.17 -8.00
CA PRO A 163 3.58 -10.06 -9.15
C PRO A 163 3.15 -9.44 -10.47
N CYS A 164 2.35 -8.39 -10.42
CA CYS A 164 1.65 -7.81 -11.56
C CYS A 164 2.18 -6.44 -11.97
N ASN A 165 3.22 -6.00 -11.29
CA ASN A 165 3.74 -4.67 -11.48
C ASN A 165 4.38 -4.45 -12.86
N TRP A 166 4.41 -3.22 -13.25
CA TRP A 166 5.21 -2.64 -14.33
C TRP A 166 4.94 -3.23 -15.72
N GLY A 167 3.90 -4.05 -15.88
CA GLY A 167 3.60 -4.69 -17.16
C GLY A 167 4.71 -5.63 -17.66
N THR A 168 5.58 -6.08 -16.79
CA THR A 168 6.79 -6.85 -17.11
C THR A 168 6.83 -8.23 -16.48
N GLY A 169 5.70 -8.73 -16.00
CA GLY A 169 5.60 -10.03 -15.32
C GLY A 169 6.35 -10.07 -14.00
N GLY A 170 6.30 -8.99 -13.24
CA GLY A 170 6.92 -8.90 -11.92
C GLY A 170 8.41 -8.52 -11.94
N GLN A 171 8.96 -8.15 -13.09
CA GLN A 171 10.34 -7.71 -13.18
C GLN A 171 10.42 -6.19 -13.30
N PRO A 172 11.16 -5.48 -12.43
CA PRO A 172 11.33 -4.04 -12.57
C PRO A 172 12.03 -3.73 -13.90
N PRO A 173 11.57 -2.70 -14.62
CA PRO A 173 12.11 -2.36 -15.94
C PRO A 173 13.58 -1.94 -15.90
N ASN A 174 14.00 -1.31 -14.83
CA ASN A 174 15.38 -0.90 -14.55
C ASN A 174 15.55 -0.71 -13.05
N GLY A 175 16.74 -0.96 -12.53
CA GLY A 175 17.04 -0.69 -11.13
C GLY A 175 16.95 -1.91 -10.21
N PRO A 176 16.97 -1.70 -8.89
CA PRO A 176 17.00 -2.80 -7.94
C PRO A 176 15.69 -3.62 -7.99
N LYS A 177 15.83 -4.94 -7.86
CA LYS A 177 14.68 -5.86 -7.77
C LYS A 177 13.75 -5.55 -6.58
N TYR A 178 14.27 -4.85 -5.60
CA TYR A 178 13.59 -4.44 -4.40
C TYR A 178 13.32 -2.95 -4.44
N TRP A 179 12.07 -2.57 -4.46
CA TRP A 179 11.68 -1.18 -4.30
C TRP A 179 11.14 -0.95 -2.90
N THR A 180 11.94 -0.35 -2.05
CA THR A 180 11.63 0.02 -0.67
C THR A 180 12.04 1.48 -0.44
N GLU A 181 11.63 2.07 0.66
CA GLU A 181 12.11 3.42 1.05
C GLU A 181 13.64 3.46 1.14
N LYS A 182 14.25 2.43 1.69
CA LYS A 182 15.71 2.32 1.79
C LYS A 182 16.40 2.32 0.42
N THR A 183 15.88 1.55 -0.54
CA THR A 183 16.47 1.51 -1.91
C THR A 183 16.13 2.74 -2.73
N ALA A 184 15.07 3.47 -2.39
CA ALA A 184 14.75 4.79 -2.94
C ALA A 184 15.67 5.90 -2.40
N GLY A 185 16.47 5.61 -1.36
CA GLY A 185 17.39 6.56 -0.75
C GLY A 185 16.71 7.55 0.21
N ASN A 186 15.52 7.23 0.67
CA ASN A 186 14.81 8.05 1.64
C ASN A 186 15.54 8.07 2.98
N GLN A 187 15.40 9.20 3.69
CA GLN A 187 15.71 9.25 5.11
C GLN A 187 14.46 8.82 5.89
N PRO A 188 14.63 8.09 7.01
CA PRO A 188 13.51 7.79 7.90
C PRO A 188 12.90 9.08 8.46
N GLU A 189 11.59 9.11 8.58
CA GLU A 189 10.80 10.27 9.00
C GLU A 189 9.48 9.81 9.60
N ASP A 190 8.65 10.75 10.07
CA ASP A 190 7.27 10.55 10.48
C ASP A 190 6.41 10.13 9.26
N ARG A 191 6.16 8.83 9.18
CA ARG A 191 5.53 8.20 8.00
C ARG A 191 4.07 7.89 8.25
N ARG A 192 3.31 8.09 7.17
CA ARG A 192 1.92 7.69 7.07
C ARG A 192 1.67 6.93 5.78
N PHE A 193 0.64 6.12 5.76
CA PHE A 193 0.21 5.47 4.53
C PHE A 193 -1.29 5.32 4.44
N MET A 194 -1.76 5.17 3.22
CA MET A 194 -3.14 4.87 2.92
C MET A 194 -3.21 3.56 2.13
N GLN A 195 -4.06 2.65 2.60
CA GLN A 195 -4.42 1.43 1.90
C GLN A 195 -5.86 1.54 1.42
N SER A 196 -6.15 1.00 0.26
CA SER A 196 -7.52 0.99 -0.26
C SER A 196 -7.88 -0.33 -0.92
N ALA A 197 -9.18 -0.62 -0.93
CA ALA A 197 -9.81 -1.72 -1.63
C ALA A 197 -10.96 -1.19 -2.51
N GLY A 198 -11.26 -1.87 -3.60
CA GLY A 198 -12.28 -1.43 -4.55
C GLY A 198 -11.71 -1.00 -5.90
N PRO A 199 -12.48 -0.33 -6.79
CA PRO A 199 -13.74 0.35 -6.47
C PRO A 199 -14.95 -0.58 -6.33
N PHE A 200 -15.95 -0.16 -5.56
CA PHE A 200 -17.25 -0.82 -5.44
C PHE A 200 -18.35 0.22 -5.24
N THR A 201 -19.60 -0.17 -5.51
CA THR A 201 -20.77 0.67 -5.33
C THR A 201 -21.40 0.44 -3.96
N LEU A 202 -21.63 1.50 -3.20
CA LEU A 202 -22.38 1.43 -1.97
C LEU A 202 -23.70 2.20 -2.13
N GLU A 203 -24.78 1.48 -2.41
CA GLU A 203 -26.10 2.06 -2.56
C GLU A 203 -26.60 2.67 -1.23
N ALA A 204 -27.50 3.63 -1.31
CA ALA A 204 -28.06 4.26 -0.13
C ALA A 204 -28.76 3.24 0.80
N GLY A 205 -28.26 3.11 2.03
CA GLY A 205 -28.76 2.14 3.01
C GLY A 205 -28.13 0.75 2.91
N ALA A 206 -27.28 0.49 1.91
CA ALA A 206 -26.51 -0.74 1.83
C ALA A 206 -25.36 -0.77 2.84
N VAL A 207 -24.87 -1.97 3.15
CA VAL A 207 -23.74 -2.20 4.05
C VAL A 207 -22.75 -3.11 3.35
N ASN A 208 -21.47 -2.76 3.45
CA ASN A 208 -20.38 -3.65 3.08
C ASN A 208 -19.43 -3.81 4.27
N TYR A 209 -18.65 -4.88 4.32
CA TYR A 209 -17.85 -5.26 5.47
C TYR A 209 -16.39 -5.39 5.09
N ILE A 210 -15.49 -4.94 5.97
CA ILE A 210 -14.06 -5.21 5.91
C ILE A 210 -13.59 -5.79 7.24
N THR A 211 -12.64 -6.72 7.16
CA THR A 211 -11.95 -7.26 8.32
C THR A 211 -10.47 -6.95 8.19
N VAL A 212 -9.94 -6.18 9.11
CA VAL A 212 -8.52 -5.86 9.16
C VAL A 212 -7.86 -6.48 10.38
N GLY A 213 -6.62 -6.89 10.24
CA GLY A 213 -5.75 -7.32 11.32
C GLY A 213 -4.65 -6.29 11.57
N ILE A 214 -4.18 -6.21 12.80
CA ILE A 214 -3.02 -5.39 13.17
C ILE A 214 -1.91 -6.33 13.64
N PRO A 215 -1.14 -6.93 12.71
CA PRO A 215 -0.01 -7.77 13.08
C PRO A 215 1.13 -6.92 13.65
N TRP A 216 1.82 -7.49 14.63
CA TRP A 216 2.96 -6.90 15.26
C TRP A 216 4.07 -7.94 15.41
N ALA A 217 5.28 -7.58 15.00
CA ALA A 217 6.44 -8.47 15.03
C ALA A 217 7.66 -7.76 15.64
N ARG A 218 8.52 -8.55 16.30
CA ARG A 218 9.78 -8.08 16.88
C ARG A 218 10.91 -9.09 16.64
#